data_aff3dee02d59f00a760d9068b050ee83
#
_entry.id   aff3dee02d59f00a760d9068b050ee83
#
_cell.length_a   1.000
_cell.length_b   1.000
_cell.length_c   1.000
_cell.angle_alpha   90.00
_cell.angle_beta   90.00
_cell.angle_gamma   90.00
#
_symmetry.space_group_name_H-M   'P 1'
#
loop_
_entity.id
_entity.type
_entity.pdbx_description
1 polymer ?
#
loop_
_entity_poly.entity_id
_entity_poly.type
_entity_poly.pdbx_seq_one_letter_code
_entity_poly.pdbx_strand_id
1 'polypeptide(L)'
;IDNNFICFTPTNTKPKKGFILYPAAKVDAKAYSQICSMIASKGYKVVAVDMPFNYPLFGKNKADEVIKKYSDIESWVIGGDSLGGFVATRYVNSNISKIDGVVLISSYPLDSYLKEINMNVLSIWGSKDGVINFQSLIDAKQKLPNKTTYTEIEGANHSQFGDYGTYKSDEQALINADAQKQKTADSILQFLGNIN
;
A
#
# COMPACT_ATOMS: atom_id res chain seq x y z
N ILE A 1 15.10 12.26 -7.04
CA ILE A 1 14.16 11.49 -7.86
C ILE A 1 15.01 10.60 -8.72
N ASP A 2 14.94 9.31 -8.52
CA ASP A 2 15.51 8.31 -9.41
C ASP A 2 14.47 8.04 -10.51
N ASN A 3 14.90 7.77 -11.74
CA ASN A 3 13.96 7.62 -12.87
C ASN A 3 12.91 6.50 -12.73
N ASN A 4 12.95 5.70 -11.64
CA ASN A 4 12.10 4.53 -11.43
C ASN A 4 11.25 4.57 -10.15
N PHE A 5 11.49 5.52 -9.24
CA PHE A 5 10.72 5.64 -7.98
C PHE A 5 11.01 6.93 -7.21
N ILE A 6 10.07 7.30 -6.36
CA ILE A 6 10.18 8.46 -5.46
C ILE A 6 10.47 7.94 -4.06
N CYS A 7 11.57 8.41 -3.48
CA CYS A 7 12.01 7.98 -2.16
C CYS A 7 11.80 9.08 -1.12
N PHE A 8 11.25 8.70 0.01
CA PHE A 8 11.07 9.52 1.20
C PHE A 8 11.92 8.91 2.33
N THR A 9 12.84 9.71 2.85
CA THR A 9 13.78 9.28 3.89
C THR A 9 13.56 10.13 5.13
N PRO A 10 13.50 9.52 6.33
CA PRO A 10 13.45 10.30 7.56
C PRO A 10 14.72 11.14 7.72
N THR A 11 14.57 12.33 8.27
CA THR A 11 15.70 13.28 8.44
C THR A 11 16.48 13.04 9.73
N ASN A 12 15.83 12.48 10.77
CA ASN A 12 16.37 12.46 12.13
C ASN A 12 16.79 11.05 12.60
N THR A 13 16.57 10.02 11.78
CA THR A 13 16.88 8.63 12.13
C THR A 13 17.40 7.87 10.92
N LYS A 14 18.24 6.85 11.17
CA LYS A 14 18.61 5.87 10.15
C LYS A 14 17.51 4.79 10.13
N PRO A 15 16.70 4.70 9.06
CA PRO A 15 15.60 3.74 9.01
C PRO A 15 16.13 2.31 8.91
N LYS A 16 15.49 1.40 9.66
CA LYS A 16 15.72 -0.05 9.59
C LYS A 16 14.59 -0.78 8.89
N LYS A 17 13.42 -0.17 8.84
CA LYS A 17 12.22 -0.71 8.20
C LYS A 17 11.79 0.19 7.05
N GLY A 18 11.28 -0.42 5.99
CA GLY A 18 10.82 0.28 4.80
C GLY A 18 9.42 -0.14 4.35
N PHE A 19 8.76 0.77 3.63
CA PHE A 19 7.49 0.56 3.00
C PHE A 19 7.59 0.86 1.50
N ILE A 20 7.23 -0.12 0.66
CA ILE A 20 7.17 0.01 -0.80
C ILE A 20 5.71 0.15 -1.20
N LEU A 21 5.36 1.25 -1.87
CA LEU A 21 4.02 1.52 -2.34
C LEU A 21 3.92 1.35 -3.86
N TYR A 22 2.99 0.51 -4.29
CA TYR A 22 2.57 0.36 -5.68
C TYR A 22 1.31 1.20 -5.94
N PRO A 23 1.34 2.15 -6.89
CA PRO A 23 0.20 3.00 -7.23
C PRO A 23 -0.99 2.22 -7.79
N ALA A 24 -2.16 2.85 -7.80
CA ALA A 24 -3.31 2.38 -8.57
C ALA A 24 -3.04 2.43 -10.09
N ALA A 25 -3.89 1.76 -10.87
CA ALA A 25 -3.80 1.80 -12.34
C ALA A 25 -4.00 3.23 -12.87
N LYS A 26 -3.14 3.64 -13.81
CA LYS A 26 -3.12 4.97 -14.45
C LYS A 26 -2.83 6.12 -13.49
N VAL A 27 -2.27 5.84 -12.32
CA VAL A 27 -1.91 6.84 -11.31
C VAL A 27 -0.39 6.95 -11.24
N ASP A 28 0.10 8.19 -11.27
CA ASP A 28 1.51 8.53 -11.04
C ASP A 28 1.87 8.29 -9.57
N ALA A 29 3.07 7.78 -9.30
CA ALA A 29 3.56 7.56 -7.94
C ALA A 29 3.57 8.84 -7.08
N LYS A 30 3.70 10.02 -7.70
CA LYS A 30 3.64 11.33 -7.01
C LYS A 30 2.33 11.58 -6.29
N ALA A 31 1.23 10.98 -6.76
CA ALA A 31 -0.07 11.12 -6.14
C ALA A 31 -0.11 10.65 -4.67
N TYR A 32 0.85 9.83 -4.26
CA TYR A 32 0.95 9.30 -2.89
C TYR A 32 1.98 10.03 -2.02
N SER A 33 2.55 11.15 -2.52
CA SER A 33 3.65 11.85 -1.84
C SER A 33 3.29 12.28 -0.42
N GLN A 34 2.06 12.71 -0.18
CA GLN A 34 1.61 13.14 1.15
C GLN A 34 1.62 11.97 2.14
N ILE A 35 0.99 10.85 1.82
CA ILE A 35 0.98 9.65 2.67
C ILE A 35 2.41 9.14 2.91
N CYS A 36 3.22 9.05 1.85
CA CYS A 36 4.60 8.60 1.94
C CYS A 36 5.45 9.50 2.84
N SER A 37 5.27 10.82 2.75
CA SER A 37 5.96 11.80 3.59
C SER A 37 5.56 11.68 5.06
N MET A 38 4.26 11.50 5.34
CA MET A 38 3.75 11.29 6.70
C MET A 38 4.38 10.06 7.34
N ILE A 39 4.45 8.93 6.61
CA ILE A 39 5.05 7.69 7.10
C ILE A 39 6.56 7.86 7.29
N ALA A 40 7.26 8.49 6.34
CA ALA A 40 8.69 8.71 6.42
C ALA A 40 9.08 9.61 7.60
N SER A 41 8.26 10.63 7.92
CA SER A 41 8.49 11.51 9.07
C SER A 41 8.53 10.77 10.42
N LYS A 42 8.01 9.55 10.47
CA LYS A 42 8.00 8.69 11.67
C LYS A 42 9.13 7.66 11.71
N GLY A 43 10.14 7.81 10.85
CA GLY A 43 11.38 7.02 10.92
C GLY A 43 11.46 5.85 9.94
N TYR A 44 10.54 5.72 9.00
CA TYR A 44 10.52 4.66 8.01
C TYR A 44 11.10 5.13 6.65
N LYS A 45 11.75 4.23 5.94
CA LYS A 45 12.07 4.43 4.53
C LYS A 45 10.81 4.17 3.71
N VAL A 46 10.36 5.12 2.91
CA VAL A 46 9.17 4.92 2.05
C VAL A 46 9.54 5.14 0.60
N VAL A 47 9.10 4.24 -0.26
CA VAL A 47 9.38 4.29 -1.69
C VAL A 47 8.07 4.08 -2.48
N ALA A 48 7.62 5.12 -3.15
CA ALA A 48 6.54 5.01 -4.14
C ALA A 48 7.16 4.68 -5.51
N VAL A 49 6.69 3.60 -6.13
CA VAL A 49 7.32 3.03 -7.33
C VAL A 49 6.64 3.55 -8.59
N ASP A 50 7.43 4.15 -9.50
CA ASP A 50 6.93 4.51 -10.82
C ASP A 50 6.71 3.25 -11.66
N MET A 51 5.47 3.02 -12.06
CA MET A 51 5.11 1.85 -12.86
C MET A 51 5.18 2.16 -14.36
N PRO A 52 5.67 1.22 -15.19
CA PRO A 52 5.65 1.40 -16.63
C PRO A 52 4.24 1.74 -17.12
N PHE A 53 4.12 2.83 -17.87
CA PHE A 53 2.83 3.36 -18.36
C PHE A 53 1.81 3.66 -17.25
N ASN A 54 2.26 3.90 -16.03
CA ASN A 54 1.42 4.00 -14.83
C ASN A 54 0.51 2.78 -14.63
N TYR A 55 0.98 1.59 -15.01
CA TYR A 55 0.18 0.37 -14.91
C TYR A 55 0.94 -0.72 -14.11
N PRO A 56 0.52 -1.02 -12.88
CA PRO A 56 1.24 -1.90 -11.96
C PRO A 56 1.56 -3.30 -12.50
N LEU A 57 0.69 -3.85 -13.36
CA LEU A 57 0.91 -5.18 -13.95
C LEU A 57 2.21 -5.30 -14.74
N PHE A 58 2.70 -4.19 -15.32
CA PHE A 58 3.95 -4.16 -16.08
C PHE A 58 5.18 -3.98 -15.19
N GLY A 59 4.99 -3.65 -13.92
CA GLY A 59 6.05 -3.36 -12.95
C GLY A 59 6.09 -4.29 -11.75
N LYS A 60 5.50 -5.50 -11.82
CA LYS A 60 5.36 -6.40 -10.67
C LYS A 60 6.66 -6.56 -9.86
N ASN A 61 7.80 -6.70 -10.52
CA ASN A 61 9.08 -6.99 -9.87
C ASN A 61 9.91 -5.74 -9.55
N LYS A 62 9.39 -4.53 -9.70
CA LYS A 62 10.14 -3.29 -9.42
C LYS A 62 10.55 -3.13 -7.96
N ALA A 63 9.89 -3.81 -7.02
CA ALA A 63 10.33 -3.86 -5.63
C ALA A 63 11.74 -4.44 -5.48
N ASP A 64 12.20 -5.33 -6.37
CA ASP A 64 13.58 -5.85 -6.33
C ASP A 64 14.63 -4.75 -6.51
N GLU A 65 14.37 -3.76 -7.38
CA GLU A 65 15.25 -2.62 -7.59
C GLU A 65 15.35 -1.76 -6.32
N VAL A 66 14.22 -1.57 -5.62
CA VAL A 66 14.14 -0.82 -4.37
C VAL A 66 14.94 -1.55 -3.27
N ILE A 67 14.66 -2.83 -3.05
CA ILE A 67 15.31 -3.64 -2.02
C ILE A 67 16.82 -3.73 -2.25
N LYS A 68 17.24 -3.92 -3.50
CA LYS A 68 18.66 -3.93 -3.88
C LYS A 68 19.36 -2.60 -3.61
N LYS A 69 18.67 -1.48 -3.93
CA LYS A 69 19.24 -0.13 -3.75
C LYS A 69 19.38 0.26 -2.29
N TYR A 70 18.45 -0.14 -1.45
CA TYR A 70 18.41 0.18 -0.02
C TYR A 70 18.68 -1.06 0.83
N SER A 71 19.83 -1.68 0.60
CA SER A 71 20.27 -2.92 1.26
C SER A 71 20.54 -2.78 2.75
N ASP A 72 20.58 -1.55 3.27
CA ASP A 72 20.69 -1.24 4.70
C ASP A 72 19.32 -1.28 5.44
N ILE A 73 18.22 -1.44 4.72
CA ILE A 73 16.91 -1.69 5.31
C ILE A 73 16.77 -3.18 5.59
N GLU A 74 16.49 -3.50 6.83
CA GLU A 74 16.48 -4.88 7.35
C GLU A 74 15.10 -5.57 7.16
N SER A 75 14.02 -4.79 7.13
CA SER A 75 12.65 -5.27 7.04
C SER A 75 11.84 -4.46 6.03
N TRP A 76 11.16 -5.14 5.13
CA TRP A 76 10.34 -4.50 4.11
C TRP A 76 8.88 -4.93 4.18
N VAL A 77 8.00 -3.95 4.17
CA VAL A 77 6.57 -4.13 3.90
C VAL A 77 6.28 -3.62 2.50
N ILE A 78 5.49 -4.36 1.74
CA ILE A 78 5.00 -3.92 0.43
C ILE A 78 3.50 -3.70 0.48
N GLY A 79 3.02 -2.74 -0.25
CA GLY A 79 1.57 -2.51 -0.37
C GLY A 79 1.22 -1.74 -1.62
N GLY A 80 -0.05 -1.45 -1.76
CA GLY A 80 -0.51 -0.64 -2.88
C GLY A 80 -1.99 -0.33 -2.81
N ASP A 81 -2.36 0.61 -3.66
CA ASP A 81 -3.73 1.06 -3.84
C ASP A 81 -4.38 0.34 -5.02
N SER A 82 -5.60 -0.16 -4.82
CA SER A 82 -6.42 -0.76 -5.88
C SER A 82 -5.64 -1.87 -6.63
N LEU A 83 -5.42 -1.73 -7.94
CA LEU A 83 -4.61 -2.67 -8.73
C LEU A 83 -3.17 -2.80 -8.20
N GLY A 84 -2.59 -1.75 -7.64
CA GLY A 84 -1.26 -1.78 -7.02
C GLY A 84 -1.18 -2.76 -5.86
N GLY A 85 -2.19 -2.78 -4.99
CA GLY A 85 -2.28 -3.72 -3.88
C GLY A 85 -2.38 -5.18 -4.36
N PHE A 86 -3.22 -5.44 -5.37
CA PHE A 86 -3.27 -6.76 -6.00
C PHE A 86 -1.91 -7.18 -6.57
N VAL A 87 -1.22 -6.30 -7.29
CA VAL A 87 0.11 -6.61 -7.86
C VAL A 87 1.15 -6.82 -6.77
N ALA A 88 1.07 -6.09 -5.64
CA ALA A 88 1.93 -6.33 -4.49
C ALA A 88 1.75 -7.76 -3.92
N THR A 89 0.53 -8.28 -3.86
CA THR A 89 0.32 -9.69 -3.45
C THR A 89 0.99 -10.68 -4.41
N ARG A 90 0.94 -10.39 -5.71
CA ARG A 90 1.58 -11.21 -6.75
C ARG A 90 3.11 -11.17 -6.68
N TYR A 91 3.68 -10.05 -6.24
CA TYR A 91 5.12 -9.96 -5.97
C TYR A 91 5.51 -10.86 -4.81
N VAL A 92 4.77 -10.81 -3.70
CA VAL A 92 5.04 -11.61 -2.50
C VAL A 92 4.99 -13.11 -2.80
N ASN A 93 4.06 -13.58 -3.62
CA ASN A 93 3.96 -15.00 -4.00
C ASN A 93 5.27 -15.57 -4.58
N SER A 94 6.10 -14.72 -5.18
CA SER A 94 7.39 -15.11 -5.77
C SER A 94 8.60 -14.69 -4.94
N ASN A 95 8.42 -13.92 -3.86
CA ASN A 95 9.49 -13.23 -3.12
C ASN A 95 9.25 -13.20 -1.61
N ILE A 96 8.68 -14.26 -1.03
CA ILE A 96 8.29 -14.33 0.38
C ILE A 96 9.42 -13.96 1.36
N SER A 97 10.65 -14.37 1.08
CA SER A 97 11.81 -14.13 1.97
C SER A 97 12.28 -12.68 2.00
N LYS A 98 11.72 -11.81 1.16
CA LYS A 98 12.10 -10.40 1.05
C LYS A 98 11.11 -9.45 1.72
N ILE A 99 9.95 -9.95 2.15
CA ILE A 99 8.82 -9.14 2.58
C ILE A 99 8.24 -9.68 3.89
N ASP A 100 8.08 -8.81 4.86
CA ASP A 100 7.59 -9.14 6.21
C ASP A 100 6.10 -8.81 6.41
N GLY A 101 5.51 -8.05 5.51
CA GLY A 101 4.10 -7.69 5.57
C GLY A 101 3.53 -7.09 4.29
N VAL A 102 2.21 -7.12 4.16
CA VAL A 102 1.46 -6.60 3.01
C VAL A 102 0.42 -5.58 3.46
N VAL A 103 0.35 -4.45 2.76
CA VAL A 103 -0.71 -3.44 2.95
C VAL A 103 -1.58 -3.38 1.70
N LEU A 104 -2.87 -3.61 1.87
CA LEU A 104 -3.89 -3.54 0.83
C LEU A 104 -4.74 -2.29 1.07
N ILE A 105 -4.63 -1.29 0.20
CA ILE A 105 -5.44 -0.08 0.25
C ILE A 105 -6.50 -0.24 -0.84
N SER A 106 -7.77 -0.29 -0.42
CA SER A 106 -8.90 -0.49 -1.36
C SER A 106 -8.64 -1.62 -2.37
N SER A 107 -8.13 -2.74 -1.86
CA SER A 107 -7.64 -3.86 -2.65
C SER A 107 -7.80 -5.19 -1.93
N TYR A 108 -7.75 -6.29 -2.67
CA TYR A 108 -7.85 -7.64 -2.12
C TYR A 108 -7.09 -8.67 -3.00
N PRO A 109 -6.64 -9.80 -2.40
CA PRO A 109 -6.01 -10.88 -3.16
C PRO A 109 -7.07 -11.72 -3.90
N LEU A 110 -6.69 -12.30 -5.03
CA LEU A 110 -7.53 -13.24 -5.77
C LEU A 110 -7.31 -14.71 -5.37
N ASP A 111 -6.20 -15.02 -4.71
CA ASP A 111 -5.83 -16.36 -4.24
C ASP A 111 -5.58 -16.38 -2.72
N SER A 112 -5.34 -17.56 -2.15
CA SER A 112 -5.15 -17.77 -0.72
C SER A 112 -3.69 -17.83 -0.29
N TYR A 113 -2.74 -17.48 -1.14
CA TYR A 113 -1.32 -17.64 -0.87
C TYR A 113 -0.87 -16.91 0.41
N LEU A 114 -1.32 -15.66 0.61
CA LEU A 114 -0.98 -14.90 1.82
C LEU A 114 -1.44 -15.60 3.11
N LYS A 115 -2.58 -16.31 3.07
CA LYS A 115 -3.09 -17.11 4.17
C LYS A 115 -2.22 -18.34 4.41
N GLU A 116 -1.84 -19.04 3.35
CA GLU A 116 -1.03 -20.26 3.42
C GLU A 116 0.34 -19.99 4.04
N ILE A 117 0.98 -18.87 3.70
CA ILE A 117 2.28 -18.46 4.26
C ILE A 117 2.15 -17.69 5.58
N ASN A 118 0.93 -17.50 6.11
CA ASN A 118 0.65 -16.75 7.32
C ASN A 118 1.30 -15.35 7.35
N MET A 119 1.23 -14.63 6.21
CA MET A 119 1.79 -13.28 6.06
C MET A 119 1.14 -12.27 7.01
N ASN A 120 1.88 -11.28 7.49
CA ASN A 120 1.27 -10.12 8.15
C ASN A 120 0.54 -9.27 7.11
N VAL A 121 -0.74 -8.97 7.32
CA VAL A 121 -1.54 -8.21 6.37
C VAL A 121 -2.32 -7.11 7.07
N LEU A 122 -2.31 -5.91 6.47
CA LEU A 122 -3.23 -4.81 6.76
C LEU A 122 -4.12 -4.59 5.55
N SER A 123 -5.44 -4.59 5.74
CA SER A 123 -6.43 -4.26 4.71
C SER A 123 -7.17 -3.00 5.11
N ILE A 124 -7.07 -1.96 4.28
CA ILE A 124 -7.68 -0.63 4.50
C ILE A 124 -8.67 -0.35 3.38
N TRP A 125 -9.84 0.18 3.70
CA TRP A 125 -10.81 0.67 2.71
C TRP A 125 -11.64 1.82 3.27
N GLY A 126 -12.31 2.55 2.38
CA GLY A 126 -13.26 3.60 2.76
C GLY A 126 -14.69 3.10 2.82
N SER A 127 -15.49 3.53 3.80
CA SER A 127 -16.91 3.15 3.90
C SER A 127 -17.77 3.74 2.76
N LYS A 128 -17.23 4.73 2.02
CA LYS A 128 -17.80 5.38 0.84
C LYS A 128 -17.08 5.07 -0.46
N ASP A 129 -16.31 3.97 -0.48
CA ASP A 129 -15.61 3.53 -1.68
C ASP A 129 -16.60 2.95 -2.70
N GLY A 130 -16.92 3.73 -3.73
CA GLY A 130 -17.84 3.33 -4.83
C GLY A 130 -17.14 2.59 -5.98
N VAL A 131 -15.83 2.34 -5.88
CA VAL A 131 -15.05 1.69 -6.94
C VAL A 131 -14.75 0.23 -6.59
N ILE A 132 -14.40 -0.06 -5.32
CA ILE A 132 -14.12 -1.42 -4.90
C ILE A 132 -15.39 -2.28 -4.93
N ASN A 133 -15.25 -3.53 -5.35
CA ASN A 133 -16.34 -4.48 -5.19
C ASN A 133 -16.36 -4.98 -3.73
N PHE A 134 -17.29 -4.48 -2.92
CA PHE A 134 -17.41 -4.83 -1.50
C PHE A 134 -17.68 -6.32 -1.28
N GLN A 135 -18.47 -6.98 -2.14
CA GLN A 135 -18.69 -8.41 -1.98
C GLN A 135 -17.37 -9.17 -2.17
N SER A 136 -16.59 -8.82 -3.18
CA SER A 136 -15.27 -9.42 -3.40
C SER A 136 -14.29 -9.13 -2.26
N LEU A 137 -14.35 -7.92 -1.66
CA LEU A 137 -13.54 -7.57 -0.49
C LEU A 137 -13.89 -8.44 0.72
N ILE A 138 -15.19 -8.65 0.97
CA ILE A 138 -15.70 -9.51 2.05
C ILE A 138 -15.27 -10.97 1.81
N ASP A 139 -15.48 -11.49 0.60
CA ASP A 139 -15.14 -12.86 0.24
C ASP A 139 -13.62 -13.09 0.34
N ALA A 140 -12.82 -12.09 0.02
CA ALA A 140 -11.37 -12.15 0.12
C ALA A 140 -10.85 -12.28 1.57
N LYS A 141 -11.66 -11.96 2.59
CA LYS A 141 -11.27 -12.22 3.99
C LYS A 141 -10.97 -13.69 4.25
N GLN A 142 -11.64 -14.60 3.55
CA GLN A 142 -11.39 -16.04 3.64
C GLN A 142 -10.03 -16.45 3.04
N LYS A 143 -9.44 -15.61 2.18
CA LYS A 143 -8.14 -15.80 1.51
C LYS A 143 -6.98 -15.16 2.26
N LEU A 144 -7.27 -14.45 3.34
CA LEU A 144 -6.30 -13.75 4.17
C LEU A 144 -6.03 -14.50 5.47
N PRO A 145 -4.84 -14.32 6.10
CA PRO A 145 -4.53 -14.90 7.40
C PRO A 145 -5.52 -14.45 8.49
N ASN A 146 -5.76 -15.30 9.48
CA ASN A 146 -6.67 -14.96 10.60
C ASN A 146 -6.19 -13.74 11.41
N LYS A 147 -4.89 -13.46 11.40
CA LYS A 147 -4.27 -12.30 12.07
C LYS A 147 -4.28 -11.02 11.26
N THR A 148 -4.97 -11.00 10.11
CA THR A 148 -5.10 -9.79 9.28
C THR A 148 -5.74 -8.66 10.06
N THR A 149 -5.10 -7.50 10.03
CA THR A 149 -5.69 -6.26 10.56
C THR A 149 -6.58 -5.63 9.50
N TYR A 150 -7.81 -5.31 9.89
CA TYR A 150 -8.79 -4.66 9.00
C TYR A 150 -9.10 -3.26 9.51
N THR A 151 -9.03 -2.27 8.63
CA THR A 151 -9.34 -0.87 8.93
C THR A 151 -10.32 -0.33 7.92
N GLU A 152 -11.56 -0.12 8.33
CA GLU A 152 -12.52 0.69 7.59
C GLU A 152 -12.37 2.15 8.02
N ILE A 153 -12.13 3.04 7.05
CA ILE A 153 -12.10 4.48 7.32
C ILE A 153 -13.48 5.05 7.03
N GLU A 154 -14.21 5.36 8.11
CA GLU A 154 -15.56 5.91 8.01
C GLU A 154 -15.57 7.23 7.24
N GLY A 155 -16.49 7.33 6.26
CA GLY A 155 -16.65 8.50 5.40
C GLY A 155 -15.59 8.66 4.30
N ALA A 156 -14.59 7.77 4.21
CA ALA A 156 -13.57 7.78 3.17
C ALA A 156 -14.10 7.16 1.87
N ASN A 157 -13.58 7.59 0.73
CA ASN A 157 -13.87 7.02 -0.57
C ASN A 157 -12.61 6.49 -1.28
N HIS A 158 -12.74 5.95 -2.48
CA HIS A 158 -11.62 5.41 -3.25
C HIS A 158 -10.64 6.51 -3.68
N SER A 159 -11.17 7.59 -4.23
CA SER A 159 -10.40 8.62 -4.91
C SER A 159 -9.48 9.43 -4.00
N GLN A 160 -9.73 9.46 -2.69
CA GLN A 160 -8.95 10.25 -1.74
C GLN A 160 -7.79 9.48 -1.08
N PHE A 161 -7.48 8.25 -1.53
CA PHE A 161 -6.25 7.55 -1.08
C PHE A 161 -4.98 8.12 -1.70
N GLY A 162 -5.10 8.98 -2.73
CA GLY A 162 -4.00 9.72 -3.34
C GLY A 162 -4.50 11.00 -4.01
N ASP A 163 -3.58 11.81 -4.56
CA ASP A 163 -3.89 13.05 -5.26
C ASP A 163 -3.97 12.79 -6.78
N TYR A 164 -4.97 12.03 -7.24
CA TYR A 164 -5.11 11.61 -8.63
C TYR A 164 -6.47 11.90 -9.27
N GLY A 165 -7.31 12.68 -8.60
CA GLY A 165 -8.64 13.05 -9.08
C GLY A 165 -9.71 12.04 -8.69
N THR A 166 -10.91 12.21 -9.26
CA THR A 166 -12.10 11.47 -8.85
C THR A 166 -12.49 10.43 -9.90
N TYR A 167 -12.76 9.21 -9.48
CA TYR A 167 -13.41 8.20 -10.32
C TYR A 167 -14.90 8.49 -10.45
N LYS A 168 -15.46 8.36 -11.67
CA LYS A 168 -16.89 8.62 -11.93
C LYS A 168 -17.85 7.71 -11.14
N SER A 169 -17.40 6.49 -10.83
CA SER A 169 -18.18 5.50 -10.08
C SER A 169 -18.02 5.61 -8.57
N ASP A 170 -17.13 6.50 -8.10
CA ASP A 170 -16.86 6.63 -6.67
C ASP A 170 -17.98 7.42 -5.96
N GLU A 171 -18.20 7.09 -4.69
CA GLU A 171 -19.14 7.86 -3.86
C GLU A 171 -18.46 9.15 -3.36
N GLN A 172 -19.29 10.12 -2.99
CA GLN A 172 -18.80 11.33 -2.35
C GLN A 172 -18.29 11.01 -0.95
N ALA A 173 -17.03 11.38 -0.68
CA ALA A 173 -16.47 11.26 0.66
C ALA A 173 -17.19 12.18 1.66
N LEU A 174 -17.34 11.70 2.89
CA LEU A 174 -17.91 12.46 4.02
C LEU A 174 -16.81 13.13 4.87
N ILE A 175 -15.55 12.80 4.62
CA ILE A 175 -14.37 13.42 5.23
C ILE A 175 -13.51 14.06 4.14
N ASN A 176 -12.69 15.05 4.50
CA ASN A 176 -11.79 15.68 3.55
C ASN A 176 -10.58 14.75 3.23
N ALA A 177 -9.92 15.01 2.09
CA ALA A 177 -8.83 14.20 1.60
C ALA A 177 -7.62 14.13 2.56
N ASP A 178 -7.31 15.23 3.25
CA ASP A 178 -6.20 15.26 4.21
C ASP A 178 -6.49 14.37 5.42
N ALA A 179 -7.72 14.40 5.94
CA ALA A 179 -8.14 13.52 7.03
C ALA A 179 -8.11 12.05 6.62
N GLN A 180 -8.54 11.72 5.40
CA GLN A 180 -8.46 10.34 4.89
C GLN A 180 -7.02 9.88 4.75
N LYS A 181 -6.15 10.69 4.15
CA LYS A 181 -4.72 10.38 3.99
C LYS A 181 -4.02 10.25 5.34
N GLN A 182 -4.36 11.10 6.32
CA GLN A 182 -3.81 10.99 7.68
C GLN A 182 -4.22 9.65 8.34
N LYS A 183 -5.52 9.29 8.31
CA LYS A 183 -6.00 8.02 8.87
C LYS A 183 -5.36 6.81 8.18
N THR A 184 -5.15 6.89 6.87
CA THR A 184 -4.45 5.86 6.10
C THR A 184 -3.01 5.72 6.54
N ALA A 185 -2.29 6.84 6.66
CA ALA A 185 -0.90 6.85 7.14
C ALA A 185 -0.79 6.32 8.57
N ASP A 186 -1.69 6.72 9.48
CA ASP A 186 -1.70 6.24 10.87
C ASP A 186 -1.92 4.72 10.95
N SER A 187 -2.83 4.17 10.15
CA SER A 187 -3.06 2.72 10.08
C SER A 187 -1.82 1.96 9.59
N ILE A 188 -1.14 2.50 8.56
CA ILE A 188 0.09 1.92 8.04
C ILE A 188 1.22 2.02 9.09
N LEU A 189 1.35 3.15 9.79
CA LEU A 189 2.35 3.34 10.84
C LEU A 189 2.16 2.37 12.01
N GLN A 190 0.92 2.18 12.46
CA GLN A 190 0.62 1.19 13.49
C GLN A 190 0.99 -0.23 13.04
N PHE A 191 0.68 -0.58 11.80
CA PHE A 191 1.04 -1.88 11.23
C PHE A 191 2.56 -2.06 11.14
N LEU A 192 3.31 -1.08 10.62
CA LEU A 192 4.76 -1.11 10.52
C LEU A 192 5.44 -1.24 11.90
N GLY A 193 4.86 -0.61 12.94
CA GLY A 193 5.34 -0.73 14.31
C GLY A 193 5.23 -2.15 14.88
N ASN A 194 4.25 -2.93 14.42
CA ASN A 194 3.99 -4.31 14.86
C ASN A 194 4.74 -5.38 14.04
N ILE A 195 5.41 -5.01 12.95
CA ILE A 195 6.30 -5.92 12.21
C ILE A 195 7.61 -6.05 12.98
N ASN A 196 8.01 -7.25 13.27
CA ASN A 196 9.25 -7.56 14.00
C ASN A 196 10.46 -7.55 13.08
#